data_b89b603d069bc8156149073c8e1937c1
#
_entry.id   b89b603d069bc8156149073c8e1937c1
#
_cell.length_a   1.000
_cell.length_b   1.000
_cell.length_c   1.000
_cell.angle_alpha   90.00
_cell.angle_beta   90.00
_cell.angle_gamma   90.00
#
_symmetry.space_group_name_H-M   'P 1'
#
loop_
_entity.id
_entity.type
_entity.pdbx_description
1 polymer ?
#
loop_
_entity_poly.entity_id
_entity_poly.type
_entity_poly.pdbx_seq_one_letter_code
_entity_poly.pdbx_strand_id
1 'polypeptide(L)'
;MVASDFYNATAIAALSDQEIVETLLDELLPQAVPSFRLAQVLEFEVRRYPGSVSLFSPGSFNQRPPLKTALPSVVCAGDWVRMGEREHGAKGLCQERAYVCGLEAANALLRSGVARGANASPRHEHPVLPIRPDEPQVLLGRALNNLVMDPLEALGLRWHWLA
;
A
#
# COMPACT_ATOMS: atom_id res chain seq x y z
N MET A 1 6.36 -4.24 26.73
CA MET A 1 7.05 -3.65 25.56
C MET A 1 6.04 -2.78 24.83
N VAL A 2 6.43 -1.58 24.44
CA VAL A 2 5.62 -0.66 23.61
C VAL A 2 6.36 -0.47 22.31
N ALA A 3 5.65 -0.53 21.20
CA ALA A 3 6.16 -0.16 19.88
C ALA A 3 5.36 1.05 19.38
N SER A 4 6.06 2.04 18.86
CA SER A 4 5.46 3.26 18.32
C SER A 4 5.98 3.50 16.91
N ASP A 5 5.07 3.64 15.95
CA ASP A 5 5.40 3.91 14.56
C ASP A 5 5.06 5.35 14.20
N PHE A 6 6.05 6.07 13.68
CA PHE A 6 5.88 7.43 13.18
C PHE A 6 5.84 7.42 11.66
N TYR A 7 4.68 7.68 11.11
CA TYR A 7 4.50 7.86 9.66
C TYR A 7 4.74 9.32 9.28
N ASN A 8 5.27 9.55 8.08
CA ASN A 8 5.61 10.89 7.59
C ASN A 8 6.56 11.63 8.54
N ALA A 9 7.56 10.92 9.04
CA ALA A 9 8.43 11.33 10.14
C ALA A 9 9.55 12.31 9.73
N THR A 10 9.42 13.04 8.61
CA THR A 10 10.45 13.95 8.10
C THR A 10 10.85 15.01 9.14
N ALA A 11 9.88 15.51 9.91
CA ALA A 11 10.13 16.55 10.92
C ALA A 11 11.02 16.07 12.08
N ILE A 12 10.96 14.78 12.42
CA ILE A 12 11.75 14.19 13.51
C ILE A 12 12.96 13.39 13.01
N ALA A 13 13.14 13.28 11.69
CA ALA A 13 14.21 12.48 11.11
C ALA A 13 15.63 12.95 11.48
N ALA A 14 15.78 14.25 11.79
CA ALA A 14 17.06 14.85 12.17
C ALA A 14 17.34 14.77 13.68
N LEU A 15 16.37 14.40 14.50
CA LEU A 15 16.54 14.26 15.95
C LEU A 15 17.41 13.04 16.26
N SER A 16 18.13 13.09 17.36
CA SER A 16 18.82 11.93 17.93
C SER A 16 17.81 10.88 18.43
N ASP A 17 18.26 9.66 18.64
CA ASP A 17 17.42 8.59 19.20
C ASP A 17 16.88 8.96 20.57
N GLN A 18 17.71 9.60 21.37
CA GLN A 18 17.35 10.06 22.71
C GLN A 18 16.23 11.12 22.65
N GLU A 19 16.35 12.14 21.79
CA GLU A 19 15.32 13.19 21.64
C GLU A 19 14.00 12.61 21.12
N ILE A 20 14.03 11.62 20.22
CA ILE A 20 12.82 10.94 19.76
C ILE A 20 12.13 10.21 20.91
N VAL A 21 12.90 9.49 21.73
CA VAL A 21 12.37 8.75 22.87
C VAL A 21 11.82 9.68 23.94
N GLU A 22 12.52 10.77 24.24
CA GLU A 22 12.05 11.80 25.19
C GLU A 22 10.73 12.43 24.72
N THR A 23 10.65 12.85 23.46
CA THR A 23 9.39 13.38 22.88
C THR A 23 8.26 12.37 23.00
N LEU A 24 8.53 11.09 22.70
CA LEU A 24 7.53 10.04 22.80
C LEU A 24 7.02 9.85 24.24
N LEU A 25 7.93 9.83 25.20
CA LEU A 25 7.61 9.52 26.59
C LEU A 25 7.05 10.70 27.37
N ASP A 26 7.56 11.88 27.14
CA ASP A 26 7.19 13.07 27.91
C ASP A 26 5.95 13.76 27.34
N GLU A 27 5.75 13.65 26.03
CA GLU A 27 4.67 14.38 25.36
C GLU A 27 3.59 13.45 24.79
N LEU A 28 3.94 12.50 23.92
CA LEU A 28 2.96 11.80 23.09
C LEU A 28 2.26 10.65 23.83
N LEU A 29 3.00 9.75 24.46
CA LEU A 29 2.40 8.62 25.16
C LEU A 29 1.52 9.06 26.35
N PRO A 30 1.90 10.05 27.17
CA PRO A 30 1.04 10.54 28.24
C PRO A 30 -0.24 11.21 27.78
N GLN A 31 -0.26 11.77 26.56
CA GLN A 31 -1.49 12.29 25.97
C GLN A 31 -2.49 11.18 25.62
N ALA A 32 -1.98 10.07 25.08
CA ALA A 32 -2.79 8.91 24.73
C ALA A 32 -3.22 8.09 25.95
N VAL A 33 -2.26 7.86 26.87
CA VAL A 33 -2.47 7.04 28.08
C VAL A 33 -1.76 7.72 29.25
N PRO A 34 -2.49 8.42 30.13
CA PRO A 34 -1.90 9.24 31.22
C PRO A 34 -0.96 8.50 32.16
N SER A 35 -1.12 7.19 32.33
CA SER A 35 -0.25 6.37 33.19
C SER A 35 1.20 6.30 32.70
N PHE A 36 1.48 6.59 31.42
CA PHE A 36 2.85 6.66 30.92
C PHE A 36 3.70 7.77 31.54
N ARG A 37 3.09 8.78 32.19
CA ARG A 37 3.84 9.79 32.95
C ARG A 37 4.69 9.22 34.08
N LEU A 38 4.34 8.02 34.53
CA LEU A 38 5.06 7.31 35.60
C LEU A 38 5.92 6.17 35.06
N ALA A 39 5.98 6.01 33.74
CA ALA A 39 6.73 4.93 33.13
C ALA A 39 8.23 5.19 33.21
N GLN A 40 8.99 4.15 33.52
CA GLN A 40 10.44 4.16 33.46
C GLN A 40 10.90 3.40 32.19
N VAL A 41 11.77 4.02 31.43
CA VAL A 41 12.43 3.36 30.30
C VAL A 41 13.51 2.45 30.83
N LEU A 42 13.44 1.18 30.47
CA LEU A 42 14.48 0.19 30.79
C LEU A 42 15.46 0.04 29.64
N GLU A 43 14.94 0.05 28.41
CA GLU A 43 15.70 -0.12 27.18
C GLU A 43 14.90 0.45 26.01
N PHE A 44 15.55 1.00 25.02
CA PHE A 44 14.91 1.45 23.79
C PHE A 44 15.76 1.17 22.55
N GLU A 45 15.09 1.06 21.42
CA GLU A 45 15.71 1.00 20.10
C GLU A 45 14.94 1.90 19.14
N VAL A 46 15.62 2.75 18.40
CA VAL A 46 15.04 3.58 17.35
C VAL A 46 15.49 3.08 15.99
N ARG A 47 14.55 2.67 15.16
CA ARG A 47 14.80 2.23 13.79
C ARG A 47 14.32 3.29 12.80
N ARG A 48 15.17 3.68 11.88
CA ARG A 48 14.84 4.63 10.81
C ARG A 48 14.84 3.93 9.47
N TYR A 49 13.74 4.08 8.75
CA TYR A 49 13.56 3.49 7.43
C TYR A 49 13.23 4.57 6.39
N PRO A 50 14.18 5.46 6.03
CA PRO A 50 13.93 6.49 5.05
C PRO A 50 13.65 5.86 3.69
N GLY A 51 12.53 6.25 3.07
CA GLY A 51 12.14 5.75 1.75
C GLY A 51 11.70 4.29 1.68
N SER A 52 11.44 3.62 2.83
CA SER A 52 11.01 2.21 2.86
C SER A 52 9.55 1.98 2.48
N VAL A 53 8.76 3.04 2.42
CA VAL A 53 7.32 2.99 2.17
C VAL A 53 6.97 3.82 0.95
N SER A 54 6.17 3.23 0.05
CA SER A 54 5.67 3.96 -1.12
C SER A 54 4.75 5.11 -0.69
N LEU A 55 4.96 6.28 -1.27
CA LEU A 55 4.09 7.43 -1.04
C LEU A 55 2.80 7.27 -1.86
N PHE A 56 1.68 7.15 -1.17
CA PHE A 56 0.35 7.05 -1.77
C PHE A 56 -0.37 8.40 -1.70
N SER A 57 0.15 9.42 -2.37
CA SER A 57 -0.50 10.72 -2.44
C SER A 57 -1.81 10.68 -3.24
N PRO A 58 -2.79 11.55 -2.95
CA PRO A 58 -3.99 11.67 -3.77
C PRO A 58 -3.65 11.85 -5.26
N GLY A 59 -4.37 11.16 -6.14
CA GLY A 59 -4.13 11.19 -7.60
C GLY A 59 -2.95 10.35 -8.09
N SER A 60 -2.06 9.86 -7.23
CA SER A 60 -0.88 9.08 -7.65
C SER A 60 -1.24 7.72 -8.25
N PHE A 61 -2.42 7.18 -7.97
CA PHE A 61 -2.83 5.85 -8.44
C PHE A 61 -2.73 5.71 -9.96
N ASN A 62 -3.20 6.71 -10.71
CA ASN A 62 -3.20 6.67 -12.18
C ASN A 62 -1.79 6.78 -12.78
N GLN A 63 -0.82 7.25 -12.01
CA GLN A 63 0.58 7.39 -12.42
C GLN A 63 1.42 6.15 -12.11
N ARG A 64 0.88 5.20 -11.33
CA ARG A 64 1.58 3.97 -10.98
C ARG A 64 1.71 3.07 -12.19
N PRO A 65 2.84 2.34 -12.34
CA PRO A 65 3.02 1.44 -13.45
C PRO A 65 2.04 0.27 -13.39
N PRO A 66 1.64 -0.27 -14.53
CA PRO A 66 0.91 -1.53 -14.60
C PRO A 66 1.84 -2.72 -14.27
N LEU A 67 1.27 -3.85 -13.88
CA LEU A 67 2.00 -5.09 -13.63
C LEU A 67 2.76 -5.55 -14.88
N LYS A 68 2.13 -5.49 -16.05
CA LYS A 68 2.77 -5.79 -17.35
C LYS A 68 3.27 -4.51 -17.97
N THR A 69 4.54 -4.49 -18.35
CA THR A 69 5.12 -3.37 -19.10
C THR A 69 5.00 -3.59 -20.62
N ALA A 70 5.44 -2.62 -21.41
CA ALA A 70 5.55 -2.77 -22.86
C ALA A 70 6.60 -3.82 -23.27
N LEU A 71 7.53 -4.16 -22.38
CA LEU A 71 8.55 -5.18 -22.61
C LEU A 71 8.06 -6.53 -22.08
N PRO A 72 7.93 -7.57 -22.93
CA PRO A 72 7.38 -8.87 -22.51
C PRO A 72 8.14 -9.58 -21.40
N SER A 73 9.44 -9.26 -21.26
CA SER A 73 10.34 -9.83 -20.25
C SER A 73 10.42 -9.03 -18.95
N VAL A 74 9.73 -7.90 -18.88
CA VAL A 74 9.78 -6.99 -17.72
C VAL A 74 8.39 -6.83 -17.12
N VAL A 75 8.27 -7.15 -15.86
CA VAL A 75 7.06 -6.96 -15.06
C VAL A 75 7.37 -6.14 -13.82
N CYS A 76 6.38 -5.42 -13.33
CA CYS A 76 6.46 -4.70 -12.06
C CYS A 76 5.76 -5.51 -10.96
N ALA A 77 6.32 -5.51 -9.77
CA ALA A 77 5.70 -6.15 -8.61
C ALA A 77 5.84 -5.25 -7.37
N GLY A 78 4.89 -5.34 -6.48
CA GLY A 78 4.84 -4.59 -5.23
C GLY A 78 3.45 -4.00 -4.98
N ASP A 79 3.25 -3.44 -3.79
CA ASP A 79 1.97 -2.82 -3.42
C ASP A 79 1.69 -1.50 -4.16
N TRP A 80 2.71 -0.89 -4.75
CA TRP A 80 2.66 0.33 -5.55
C TRP A 80 2.23 0.12 -7.01
N VAL A 81 2.10 -1.13 -7.47
CA VAL A 81 1.76 -1.48 -8.85
C VAL A 81 0.26 -1.51 -9.06
N ARG A 82 -0.22 -1.10 -10.24
CA ARG A 82 -1.62 -1.29 -10.65
C ARG A 82 -1.81 -2.72 -11.14
N MET A 83 -2.77 -3.43 -10.54
CA MET A 83 -3.01 -4.84 -10.82
C MET A 83 -4.12 -5.09 -11.87
N GLY A 84 -4.67 -4.04 -12.48
CA GLY A 84 -5.72 -4.15 -13.49
C GLY A 84 -7.01 -4.77 -12.93
N GLU A 85 -7.47 -5.86 -13.51
CA GLU A 85 -8.70 -6.56 -13.08
C GLU A 85 -8.64 -7.08 -11.63
N ARG A 86 -7.42 -7.27 -11.11
CA ARG A 86 -7.20 -7.63 -9.70
C ARG A 86 -7.00 -6.42 -8.79
N GLU A 87 -7.39 -5.24 -9.25
CA GLU A 87 -7.33 -4.05 -8.42
C GLU A 87 -8.36 -4.13 -7.31
N HIS A 88 -7.89 -4.27 -6.08
CA HIS A 88 -8.73 -4.31 -4.90
C HIS A 88 -8.96 -2.89 -4.36
N GLY A 89 -10.06 -2.68 -3.62
CA GLY A 89 -10.39 -1.40 -3.00
C GLY A 89 -9.31 -0.87 -2.04
N ALA A 90 -8.52 -1.75 -1.42
CA ALA A 90 -7.34 -1.39 -0.64
C ALA A 90 -6.19 -0.97 -1.57
N LYS A 91 -6.17 0.30 -1.96
CA LYS A 91 -5.17 0.88 -2.87
C LYS A 91 -3.91 1.39 -2.17
N GLY A 92 -3.82 1.20 -0.87
CA GLY A 92 -2.74 1.66 -0.03
C GLY A 92 -1.70 0.60 0.28
N LEU A 93 -0.89 0.87 1.29
CA LEU A 93 0.14 -0.02 1.80
C LEU A 93 -0.48 -1.32 2.33
N CYS A 94 -0.13 -2.45 1.74
CA CYS A 94 -0.65 -3.75 2.12
C CYS A 94 0.32 -4.87 1.73
N GLN A 95 0.81 -5.61 2.72
CA GLN A 95 1.72 -6.74 2.48
C GLN A 95 1.07 -7.84 1.65
N GLU A 96 -0.21 -8.12 1.88
CA GLU A 96 -0.97 -9.09 1.08
C GLU A 96 -1.03 -8.67 -0.38
N ARG A 97 -1.31 -7.39 -0.65
CA ARG A 97 -1.29 -6.84 -2.00
C ARG A 97 0.08 -7.01 -2.66
N ALA A 98 1.15 -6.70 -1.95
CA ALA A 98 2.51 -6.87 -2.45
C ALA A 98 2.81 -8.32 -2.80
N TYR A 99 2.41 -9.25 -1.94
CA TYR A 99 2.58 -10.69 -2.15
C TYR A 99 1.78 -11.19 -3.35
N VAL A 100 0.50 -10.88 -3.43
CA VAL A 100 -0.36 -11.25 -4.57
C VAL A 100 0.15 -10.65 -5.87
N CYS A 101 0.60 -9.39 -5.85
CA CYS A 101 1.22 -8.76 -7.01
C CYS A 101 2.48 -9.49 -7.47
N GLY A 102 3.30 -9.97 -6.54
CA GLY A 102 4.47 -10.82 -6.82
C GLY A 102 4.10 -12.12 -7.53
N LEU A 103 3.07 -12.83 -7.03
CA LEU A 103 2.57 -14.05 -7.66
C LEU A 103 2.02 -13.79 -9.08
N GLU A 104 1.25 -12.74 -9.27
CA GLU A 104 0.72 -12.37 -10.59
C GLU A 104 1.82 -11.95 -11.56
N ALA A 105 2.87 -11.26 -11.08
CA ALA A 105 4.04 -10.93 -11.88
C ALA A 105 4.78 -12.18 -12.32
N ALA A 106 5.00 -13.14 -11.42
CA ALA A 106 5.59 -14.44 -11.75
C ALA A 106 4.75 -15.20 -12.78
N ASN A 107 3.43 -15.26 -12.60
CA ASN A 107 2.52 -15.89 -13.53
C ASN A 107 2.54 -15.20 -14.90
N ALA A 108 2.64 -13.87 -14.95
CA ALA A 108 2.75 -13.12 -16.19
C ALA A 108 4.03 -13.48 -16.97
N LEU A 109 5.17 -13.64 -16.28
CA LEU A 109 6.41 -14.10 -16.89
C LEU A 109 6.32 -15.55 -17.38
N LEU A 110 5.66 -16.43 -16.62
CA LEU A 110 5.43 -17.82 -17.03
C LEU A 110 4.58 -17.90 -18.31
N ARG A 111 3.51 -17.10 -18.37
CA ARG A 111 2.65 -17.01 -19.57
C ARG A 111 3.36 -16.43 -20.78
N SER A 112 4.24 -15.47 -20.60
CA SER A 112 4.99 -14.84 -21.69
C SER A 112 6.00 -15.77 -22.34
N GLY A 113 6.34 -16.89 -21.71
CA GLY A 113 7.33 -17.84 -22.19
C GLY A 113 8.79 -17.39 -22.04
N VAL A 114 9.02 -16.14 -21.60
CA VAL A 114 10.40 -15.60 -21.42
C VAL A 114 11.20 -16.37 -20.38
N ALA A 115 10.51 -16.92 -19.38
CA ALA A 115 11.16 -17.73 -18.33
C ALA A 115 11.47 -19.18 -18.79
N ARG A 116 11.20 -19.53 -20.04
CA ARG A 116 11.47 -20.87 -20.57
C ARG A 116 12.91 -20.94 -21.08
N GLY A 117 13.83 -21.44 -20.25
CA GLY A 117 15.09 -21.97 -20.77
C GLY A 117 14.82 -23.22 -21.60
N ALA A 118 15.71 -23.56 -22.54
CA ALA A 118 15.55 -24.66 -23.50
C ALA A 118 15.27 -26.03 -22.88
N ASN A 119 15.49 -26.21 -21.57
CA ASN A 119 15.32 -27.46 -20.80
C ASN A 119 14.40 -27.31 -19.58
N ALA A 120 13.51 -26.32 -19.54
CA ALA A 120 12.65 -26.11 -18.38
C ALA A 120 11.44 -27.06 -18.42
N SER A 121 11.25 -27.82 -17.35
CA SER A 121 10.01 -28.53 -17.08
C SER A 121 8.81 -27.58 -17.11
N PRO A 122 7.61 -28.06 -17.48
CA PRO A 122 6.41 -27.24 -17.46
C PRO A 122 6.22 -26.67 -16.05
N ARG A 123 6.35 -25.36 -15.92
CA ARG A 123 6.09 -24.64 -14.67
C ARG A 123 4.62 -24.31 -14.62
N HIS A 124 3.96 -24.75 -13.57
CA HIS A 124 2.57 -24.39 -13.32
C HIS A 124 2.50 -22.96 -12.77
N GLU A 125 1.46 -22.24 -13.18
CA GLU A 125 1.14 -20.94 -12.58
C GLU A 125 0.87 -21.11 -11.07
N HIS A 126 1.25 -20.12 -10.31
CA HIS A 126 0.95 -20.08 -8.89
C HIS A 126 -0.54 -19.80 -8.70
N PRO A 127 -1.25 -20.56 -7.86
CA PRO A 127 -2.65 -20.29 -7.58
C PRO A 127 -2.79 -18.96 -6.84
N VAL A 128 -3.62 -18.07 -7.39
CA VAL A 128 -3.97 -16.81 -6.75
C VAL A 128 -5.47 -16.84 -6.49
N LEU A 129 -5.86 -16.67 -5.23
CA LEU A 129 -7.27 -16.66 -4.85
C LEU A 129 -8.01 -15.51 -5.57
N PRO A 130 -9.24 -15.73 -6.05
CA PRO A 130 -10.05 -14.68 -6.64
C PRO A 130 -10.37 -13.60 -5.61
N ILE A 131 -10.49 -12.35 -6.09
CA ILE A 131 -10.98 -11.25 -5.27
C ILE A 131 -12.41 -11.60 -4.84
N ARG A 132 -12.67 -11.49 -3.54
CA ARG A 132 -14.03 -11.69 -3.02
C ARG A 132 -14.95 -10.61 -3.63
N PRO A 133 -16.13 -10.99 -4.14
CA PRO A 133 -17.07 -10.01 -4.66
C PRO A 133 -17.51 -9.04 -3.55
N ASP A 134 -17.78 -7.81 -3.94
CA ASP A 134 -18.34 -6.81 -3.04
C ASP A 134 -19.68 -7.30 -2.47
N GLU A 135 -19.94 -7.00 -1.22
CA GLU A 135 -21.21 -7.27 -0.57
C GLU A 135 -22.35 -6.44 -1.19
N PRO A 136 -23.62 -6.91 -1.19
CA PRO A 136 -24.71 -6.24 -1.86
C PRO A 136 -24.89 -4.76 -1.49
N GLN A 137 -24.68 -4.41 -0.21
CA GLN A 137 -24.75 -3.02 0.25
C GLN A 137 -23.63 -2.15 -0.33
N VAL A 138 -22.45 -2.71 -0.56
CA VAL A 138 -21.32 -2.01 -1.20
C VAL A 138 -21.62 -1.77 -2.67
N LEU A 139 -22.16 -2.77 -3.37
CA LEU A 139 -22.59 -2.66 -4.76
C LEU A 139 -23.65 -1.56 -4.93
N LEU A 140 -24.65 -1.55 -4.04
CA LEU A 140 -25.68 -0.52 -4.02
C LEU A 140 -25.08 0.87 -3.77
N GLY A 141 -24.21 1.00 -2.76
CA GLY A 141 -23.52 2.26 -2.44
C GLY A 141 -22.69 2.79 -3.63
N ARG A 142 -21.97 1.90 -4.32
CA ARG A 142 -21.21 2.26 -5.53
C ARG A 142 -22.10 2.69 -6.67
N ALA A 143 -23.22 2.00 -6.90
CA ALA A 143 -24.19 2.37 -7.94
C ALA A 143 -24.80 3.75 -7.67
N LEU A 144 -25.22 4.04 -6.43
CA LEU A 144 -25.72 5.35 -6.04
C LEU A 144 -24.65 6.45 -6.16
N ASN A 145 -23.41 6.15 -5.75
CA ASN A 145 -22.31 7.11 -5.91
C ASN A 145 -22.07 7.44 -7.38
N ASN A 146 -22.02 6.46 -8.26
CA ASN A 146 -21.80 6.68 -9.69
C ASN A 146 -22.94 7.49 -10.31
N LEU A 147 -24.18 7.29 -9.88
CA LEU A 147 -25.34 8.02 -10.35
C LEU A 147 -25.22 9.54 -10.06
N VAL A 148 -24.49 9.93 -9.04
CA VAL A 148 -24.20 11.32 -8.69
C VAL A 148 -22.90 11.80 -9.34
N MET A 149 -21.86 10.97 -9.30
CA MET A 149 -20.51 11.37 -9.71
C MET A 149 -20.35 11.43 -11.23
N ASP A 150 -20.93 10.49 -11.99
CA ASP A 150 -20.80 10.46 -13.44
C ASP A 150 -21.33 11.74 -14.11
N PRO A 151 -22.51 12.29 -13.74
CA PRO A 151 -22.98 13.57 -14.25
C PRO A 151 -22.09 14.76 -13.84
N LEU A 152 -21.57 14.76 -12.62
CA LEU A 152 -20.69 15.83 -12.13
C LEU A 152 -19.35 15.81 -12.91
N GLU A 153 -18.80 14.66 -13.14
CA GLU A 153 -17.55 14.49 -13.90
C GLU A 153 -17.77 14.90 -15.38
N ALA A 154 -18.91 14.54 -15.98
CA ALA A 154 -19.28 14.95 -17.32
C ALA A 154 -19.42 16.48 -17.46
N LEU A 155 -19.81 17.18 -16.39
CA LEU A 155 -19.88 18.63 -16.32
C LEU A 155 -18.55 19.30 -15.95
N GLY A 156 -17.47 18.53 -15.77
CA GLY A 156 -16.18 19.05 -15.33
C GLY A 156 -16.15 19.52 -13.86
N LEU A 157 -17.19 19.20 -13.09
CA LEU A 157 -17.29 19.54 -11.69
C LEU A 157 -16.62 18.43 -10.86
N ARG A 158 -15.54 18.79 -10.17
CA ARG A 158 -14.89 17.87 -9.22
C ARG A 158 -15.39 18.16 -7.81
N TRP A 159 -15.83 17.13 -7.14
CA TRP A 159 -16.10 17.24 -5.71
C TRP A 159 -14.78 17.43 -4.97
N HIS A 160 -14.64 18.54 -4.23
CA HIS A 160 -13.39 18.95 -3.58
C HIS A 160 -12.85 17.96 -2.51
N TRP A 161 -13.64 16.97 -2.11
CA TRP A 161 -13.23 15.89 -1.22
C TRP A 161 -12.53 14.72 -1.94
N LEU A 162 -12.53 14.70 -3.27
CA LEU A 162 -11.98 13.64 -4.11
C LEU A 162 -10.84 14.12 -5.02
N ALA A 163 -10.42 15.37 -4.83
CA ALA A 163 -9.30 15.98 -5.55
C ALA A 163 -7.94 15.62 -4.95
#